data_77d684b97ed1709f7a70549e2c44cc5a
#
_entry.id   77d684b97ed1709f7a70549e2c44cc5a
#
_cell.length_a   1.000
_cell.length_b   1.000
_cell.length_c   1.000
_cell.angle_alpha   90.00
_cell.angle_beta   90.00
_cell.angle_gamma   90.00
#
_symmetry.space_group_name_H-M   'P 1'
#
loop_
_entity.id
_entity.type
_entity.pdbx_description
1 polymer ?
#
loop_
_entity_poly.entity_id
_entity_poly.type
_entity_poly.pdbx_seq_one_letter_code
_entity_poly.pdbx_strand_id
1 'polypeptide(L)'
;APVAIMLLGTGALAGIIANSGMKDVLIEGLKHSGLPSYILAPISGALMSLATASTTAGTAVASNVFSSTLLELGVSSLAGAAMIHAGATVFDHMPHGSFFHATGGSVNMDMKERLKLIPYESAVGLMMTIVSTLIFGVFS
;
A
#
# COMPACT_ATOMS: atom_id res chain seq x y z
N ALA A 1 4.53 -0.08 -24.05
CA ALA A 1 3.45 0.93 -23.94
C ALA A 1 2.57 0.74 -22.68
N PRO A 2 2.06 -0.44 -22.27
CA PRO A 2 1.16 -0.58 -21.12
C PRO A 2 1.79 -0.10 -19.80
N VAL A 3 3.05 -0.43 -19.55
CA VAL A 3 3.78 -0.05 -18.33
C VAL A 3 3.94 1.48 -18.23
N ALA A 4 4.26 2.14 -19.35
CA ALA A 4 4.41 3.59 -19.37
C ALA A 4 3.08 4.31 -19.07
N ILE A 5 1.98 3.82 -19.64
CA ILE A 5 0.63 4.35 -19.38
C ILE A 5 0.27 4.15 -17.90
N MET A 6 0.56 2.99 -17.33
CA MET A 6 0.33 2.72 -15.91
C MET A 6 1.15 3.68 -15.03
N LEU A 7 2.43 3.88 -15.32
CA LEU A 7 3.28 4.80 -14.56
C LEU A 7 2.84 6.26 -14.66
N LEU A 8 2.38 6.70 -15.84
CA LEU A 8 1.79 8.04 -16.00
C LEU A 8 0.50 8.18 -15.19
N GLY A 9 -0.37 7.17 -15.23
CA GLY A 9 -1.60 7.15 -14.45
C GLY A 9 -1.35 7.17 -12.94
N THR A 10 -0.39 6.38 -12.46
CA THR A 10 -0.02 6.39 -11.02
C THR A 10 0.61 7.72 -10.61
N GLY A 11 1.40 8.35 -11.48
CA GLY A 11 1.96 9.68 -11.26
C GLY A 11 0.88 10.77 -11.15
N ALA A 12 -0.12 10.74 -12.03
CA ALA A 12 -1.26 11.65 -11.97
C ALA A 12 -2.07 11.47 -10.67
N LEU A 13 -2.35 10.21 -10.29
CA LEU A 13 -3.05 9.90 -9.04
C LEU A 13 -2.24 10.37 -7.82
N ALA A 14 -0.94 10.12 -7.80
CA ALA A 14 -0.06 10.59 -6.74
C ALA A 14 -0.07 12.12 -6.61
N GLY A 15 -0.08 12.83 -7.74
CA GLY A 15 -0.19 14.29 -7.78
C GLY A 15 -1.52 14.80 -7.19
N ILE A 16 -2.63 14.15 -7.51
CA ILE A 16 -3.95 14.47 -6.94
C ILE A 16 -3.94 14.26 -5.43
N ILE A 17 -3.46 13.12 -4.96
CA ILE A 17 -3.40 12.77 -3.54
C ILE A 17 -2.49 13.73 -2.78
N ALA A 18 -1.32 14.07 -3.31
CA ALA A 18 -0.39 15.00 -2.70
C ALA A 18 -0.99 16.41 -2.49
N ASN A 19 -1.92 16.82 -3.38
CA ASN A 19 -2.59 18.11 -3.30
C ASN A 19 -3.98 18.07 -2.67
N SER A 20 -4.45 16.91 -2.24
CA SER A 20 -5.82 16.75 -1.68
C SER A 20 -5.91 16.95 -0.16
N GLY A 21 -4.79 17.20 0.53
CA GLY A 21 -4.74 17.24 1.99
C GLY A 21 -4.79 15.86 2.68
N MET A 22 -4.94 14.77 1.94
CA MET A 22 -4.94 13.42 2.51
C MET A 22 -3.65 13.11 3.26
N LYS A 23 -2.52 13.56 2.73
CA LYS A 23 -1.21 13.44 3.37
C LYS A 23 -1.21 14.06 4.76
N ASP A 24 -1.73 15.28 4.87
CA ASP A 24 -1.76 16.02 6.14
C ASP A 24 -2.70 15.36 7.15
N VAL A 25 -3.87 14.90 6.70
CA VAL A 25 -4.83 14.16 7.55
C VAL A 25 -4.21 12.88 8.11
N LEU A 26 -3.48 12.12 7.30
CA LEU A 26 -2.80 10.90 7.75
C LEU A 26 -1.67 11.20 8.75
N ILE A 27 -0.89 12.22 8.50
CA ILE A 27 0.20 12.65 9.40
C ILE A 27 -0.38 13.16 10.73
N GLU A 28 -1.44 13.96 10.68
CA GLU A 28 -2.08 14.48 11.89
C GLU A 28 -2.77 13.38 12.69
N GLY A 29 -3.47 12.46 12.03
CA GLY A 29 -4.03 11.26 12.64
C GLY A 29 -2.96 10.42 13.34
N LEU A 30 -1.80 10.25 12.72
CA LEU A 30 -0.68 9.52 13.29
C LEU A 30 -0.14 10.21 14.55
N LYS A 31 0.04 11.54 14.51
CA LYS A 31 0.49 12.33 15.67
C LYS A 31 -0.45 12.23 16.86
N HIS A 32 -1.76 12.23 16.61
CA HIS A 32 -2.77 12.11 17.67
C HIS A 32 -2.92 10.67 18.21
N SER A 33 -2.56 9.66 17.41
CA SER A 33 -2.67 8.26 17.83
C SER A 33 -1.56 7.81 18.79
N GLY A 34 -0.47 8.58 18.90
CA GLY A 34 0.72 8.20 19.68
C GLY A 34 1.52 7.03 19.07
N LEU A 35 1.21 6.62 17.86
CA LEU A 35 1.94 5.57 17.16
C LEU A 35 3.31 6.08 16.67
N PRO A 36 4.32 5.19 16.58
CA PRO A 36 5.61 5.54 16.02
C PRO A 36 5.48 6.04 14.57
N SER A 37 6.31 7.01 14.20
CA SER A 37 6.25 7.66 12.89
C SER A 37 6.48 6.72 11.69
N TYR A 38 7.24 5.65 11.85
CA TYR A 38 7.48 4.66 10.80
C TYR A 38 6.20 3.89 10.40
N ILE A 39 5.16 3.87 11.24
CA ILE A 39 3.85 3.24 10.92
C ILE A 39 3.15 3.93 9.74
N LEU A 40 3.48 5.19 9.45
CA LEU A 40 3.00 5.88 8.25
C LEU A 40 3.33 5.10 6.96
N ALA A 41 4.48 4.45 6.90
CA ALA A 41 4.91 3.72 5.71
C ALA A 41 3.97 2.55 5.35
N PRO A 42 3.73 1.55 6.21
CA PRO A 42 2.83 0.45 5.86
C PRO A 42 1.38 0.90 5.74
N ILE A 43 0.91 1.87 6.51
CA ILE A 43 -0.45 2.41 6.39
C ILE A 43 -0.63 3.07 5.03
N SER A 44 0.30 3.90 4.58
CA SER A 44 0.20 4.54 3.26
C SER A 44 0.19 3.51 2.13
N GLY A 45 1.02 2.46 2.22
CA GLY A 45 1.01 1.35 1.27
C GLY A 45 -0.35 0.64 1.20
N ALA A 46 -0.92 0.29 2.37
CA ALA A 46 -2.22 -0.37 2.46
C ALA A 46 -3.36 0.49 1.90
N LEU A 47 -3.40 1.78 2.25
CA LEU A 47 -4.44 2.69 1.74
C LEU A 47 -4.35 2.90 0.23
N MET A 48 -3.14 3.07 -0.31
CA MET A 48 -2.97 3.27 -1.74
C MET A 48 -3.23 1.98 -2.52
N SER A 49 -2.90 0.82 -1.98
CA SER A 49 -3.28 -0.47 -2.60
C SER A 49 -4.78 -0.71 -2.55
N LEU A 50 -5.45 -0.33 -1.47
CA LEU A 50 -6.92 -0.37 -1.39
C LEU A 50 -7.57 0.50 -2.47
N ALA A 51 -7.05 1.70 -2.70
CA ALA A 51 -7.56 2.61 -3.71
C ALA A 51 -7.34 2.11 -5.14
N THR A 52 -6.20 1.45 -5.41
CA THR A 52 -5.79 1.00 -6.74
C THR A 52 -6.04 -0.48 -7.02
N ALA A 53 -6.32 -1.28 -5.98
CA ALA A 53 -6.33 -2.75 -5.97
C ALA A 53 -5.09 -3.35 -6.67
N SER A 54 -3.93 -2.78 -6.39
CA SER A 54 -2.66 -3.16 -7.02
C SER A 54 -1.48 -2.87 -6.10
N THR A 55 -0.66 -3.87 -5.82
CA THR A 55 0.60 -3.71 -5.07
C THR A 55 1.51 -2.70 -5.76
N THR A 56 1.72 -2.86 -7.06
CA THR A 56 2.63 -2.02 -7.85
C THR A 56 2.18 -0.57 -7.89
N ALA A 57 0.90 -0.33 -8.24
CA ALA A 57 0.35 1.02 -8.29
C ALA A 57 0.28 1.65 -6.89
N GLY A 58 -0.18 0.90 -5.89
CA GLY A 58 -0.26 1.36 -4.51
C GLY A 58 1.11 1.75 -3.95
N THR A 59 2.13 0.90 -4.15
CA THR A 59 3.51 1.19 -3.73
C THR A 59 4.06 2.44 -4.43
N ALA A 60 3.85 2.56 -5.75
CA ALA A 60 4.34 3.71 -6.51
C ALA A 60 3.69 5.02 -6.02
N VAL A 61 2.37 5.03 -5.83
CA VAL A 61 1.65 6.22 -5.32
C VAL A 61 2.09 6.55 -3.90
N ALA A 62 2.11 5.57 -2.99
CA ALA A 62 2.52 5.79 -1.61
C ALA A 62 3.96 6.32 -1.51
N SER A 63 4.88 5.76 -2.27
CA SER A 63 6.27 6.23 -2.30
C SER A 63 6.39 7.66 -2.82
N ASN A 64 5.70 8.00 -3.91
CA ASN A 64 5.73 9.34 -4.47
C ASN A 64 5.14 10.40 -3.52
N VAL A 65 4.11 10.04 -2.75
CA VAL A 65 3.43 10.99 -1.85
C VAL A 65 4.16 11.13 -0.51
N PHE A 66 4.63 10.02 0.06
CA PHE A 66 5.07 9.97 1.48
C PHE A 66 6.58 9.82 1.69
N SER A 67 7.39 9.55 0.65
CA SER A 67 8.82 9.29 0.86
C SER A 67 9.57 10.46 1.51
N SER A 68 9.33 11.70 1.09
CA SER A 68 9.94 12.88 1.70
C SER A 68 9.57 13.00 3.17
N THR A 69 8.30 12.81 3.50
CA THR A 69 7.83 12.86 4.88
C THR A 69 8.44 11.76 5.75
N LEU A 70 8.55 10.54 5.22
CA LEU A 70 9.18 9.43 5.94
C LEU A 70 10.67 9.71 6.22
N LEU A 71 11.40 10.29 5.27
CA LEU A 71 12.79 10.71 5.46
C LEU A 71 12.90 11.78 6.54
N GLU A 72 12.04 12.80 6.52
CA GLU A 72 11.98 13.85 7.55
C GLU A 72 11.68 13.29 8.95
N LEU A 73 10.90 12.20 9.01
CA LEU A 73 10.59 11.48 10.25
C LEU A 73 11.69 10.48 10.69
N GLY A 74 12.81 10.44 9.98
CA GLY A 74 13.95 9.59 10.30
C GLY A 74 13.89 8.16 9.77
N VAL A 75 12.90 7.84 8.94
CA VAL A 75 12.78 6.52 8.31
C VAL A 75 13.67 6.49 7.07
N SER A 76 14.61 5.54 7.01
CA SER A 76 15.50 5.41 5.85
C SER A 76 14.74 5.04 4.58
N SER A 77 15.27 5.39 3.40
CA SER A 77 14.63 5.07 2.12
C SER A 77 14.37 3.58 1.95
N LEU A 78 15.32 2.74 2.35
CA LEU A 78 15.18 1.29 2.27
C LEU A 78 14.06 0.77 3.18
N ALA A 79 14.06 1.20 4.43
CA ALA A 79 13.05 0.82 5.41
C ALA A 79 11.65 1.30 4.99
N GLY A 80 11.54 2.55 4.56
CA GLY A 80 10.29 3.12 4.04
C GLY A 80 9.75 2.34 2.84
N ALA A 81 10.58 2.07 1.86
CA ALA A 81 10.20 1.31 0.66
C ALA A 81 9.74 -0.12 1.01
N ALA A 82 10.46 -0.82 1.88
CA ALA A 82 10.12 -2.18 2.31
C ALA A 82 8.77 -2.21 3.05
N MET A 83 8.54 -1.28 3.98
CA MET A 83 7.29 -1.21 4.74
C MET A 83 6.09 -0.76 3.89
N ILE A 84 6.27 0.21 2.97
CA ILE A 84 5.23 0.62 2.02
C ILE A 84 4.83 -0.56 1.14
N HIS A 85 5.81 -1.28 0.58
CA HIS A 85 5.54 -2.41 -0.30
C HIS A 85 4.81 -3.54 0.44
N ALA A 86 5.27 -3.89 1.63
CA ALA A 86 4.59 -4.87 2.47
C ALA A 86 3.15 -4.44 2.79
N GLY A 87 2.94 -3.18 3.19
CA GLY A 87 1.60 -2.63 3.43
C GLY A 87 0.68 -2.73 2.21
N ALA A 88 1.23 -2.51 1.01
CA ALA A 88 0.46 -2.59 -0.22
C ALA A 88 -0.07 -4.00 -0.54
N THR A 89 0.48 -5.06 0.05
CA THR A 89 -0.04 -6.43 -0.14
C THR A 89 -1.30 -6.73 0.67
N VAL A 90 -1.71 -5.84 1.58
CA VAL A 90 -2.88 -6.07 2.46
C VAL A 90 -4.19 -6.01 1.68
N PHE A 91 -4.28 -5.18 0.64
CA PHE A 91 -5.52 -4.92 -0.12
C PHE A 91 -5.36 -4.96 -1.64
N ASP A 92 -4.27 -5.49 -2.17
CA ASP A 92 -4.00 -5.57 -3.60
C ASP A 92 -4.91 -6.55 -4.37
N HIS A 93 -5.58 -7.44 -3.64
CA HIS A 93 -6.48 -8.50 -4.13
C HIS A 93 -7.97 -8.12 -4.07
N MET A 94 -8.29 -6.84 -3.95
CA MET A 94 -9.69 -6.38 -3.90
C MET A 94 -10.42 -6.57 -5.23
N PRO A 95 -11.77 -6.72 -5.21
CA PRO A 95 -12.57 -7.11 -6.40
C PRO A 95 -12.52 -6.12 -7.58
N HIS A 96 -12.11 -4.88 -7.36
CA HIS A 96 -11.97 -3.87 -8.42
C HIS A 96 -10.62 -3.94 -9.15
N GLY A 97 -9.71 -4.84 -8.70
CA GLY A 97 -8.39 -5.01 -9.30
C GLY A 97 -8.28 -6.17 -10.27
N SER A 98 -7.34 -6.07 -11.20
CA SER A 98 -7.07 -7.11 -12.19
C SER A 98 -6.59 -8.42 -11.58
N PHE A 99 -5.84 -8.35 -10.48
CA PHE A 99 -5.33 -9.53 -9.77
C PHE A 99 -6.46 -10.46 -9.31
N PHE A 100 -7.52 -9.90 -8.73
CA PHE A 100 -8.69 -10.64 -8.28
C PHE A 100 -9.29 -11.48 -9.42
N HIS A 101 -9.53 -10.85 -10.57
CA HIS A 101 -10.15 -11.52 -11.72
C HIS A 101 -9.20 -12.49 -12.43
N ALA A 102 -7.93 -12.12 -12.57
CA ALA A 102 -6.96 -12.97 -13.23
C ALA A 102 -6.70 -14.27 -12.46
N THR A 103 -6.55 -14.18 -11.14
CA THR A 103 -6.33 -15.36 -10.29
C THR A 103 -7.55 -16.24 -10.16
N GLY A 104 -8.74 -15.67 -10.03
CA GLY A 104 -9.99 -16.42 -10.05
C GLY A 104 -10.23 -17.13 -11.39
N GLY A 105 -9.98 -16.43 -12.50
CA GLY A 105 -10.14 -16.97 -13.85
C GLY A 105 -9.16 -18.08 -14.17
N SER A 106 -7.94 -18.04 -13.66
CA SER A 106 -6.91 -19.04 -13.92
C SER A 106 -7.27 -20.45 -13.42
N VAL A 107 -8.13 -20.53 -12.40
CA VAL A 107 -8.62 -21.79 -11.81
C VAL A 107 -10.13 -21.99 -11.98
N ASN A 108 -10.77 -21.22 -12.86
CA ASN A 108 -12.20 -21.25 -13.11
C ASN A 108 -13.07 -21.10 -11.85
N MET A 109 -12.62 -20.29 -10.90
CA MET A 109 -13.32 -20.03 -9.65
C MET A 109 -14.48 -19.06 -9.88
N ASP A 110 -15.62 -19.33 -9.27
CA ASP A 110 -16.73 -18.39 -9.34
C ASP A 110 -16.52 -17.16 -8.43
N MET A 111 -17.31 -16.12 -8.64
CA MET A 111 -17.19 -14.87 -7.89
C MET A 111 -17.38 -15.07 -6.38
N LYS A 112 -18.29 -15.94 -5.96
CA LYS A 112 -18.57 -16.20 -4.54
C LYS A 112 -17.41 -16.93 -3.86
N GLU A 113 -16.82 -17.87 -4.57
CA GLU A 113 -15.63 -18.60 -4.10
C GLU A 113 -14.44 -17.66 -3.99
N ARG A 114 -14.22 -16.82 -5.01
CA ARG A 114 -13.11 -15.85 -5.02
C ARG A 114 -13.22 -14.82 -3.89
N LEU A 115 -14.43 -14.32 -3.60
CA LEU A 115 -14.68 -13.40 -2.49
C LEU A 115 -14.34 -14.01 -1.12
N LYS A 116 -14.52 -15.32 -0.93
CA LYS A 116 -14.16 -16.01 0.32
C LYS A 116 -12.67 -16.04 0.60
N LEU A 117 -11.83 -15.86 -0.42
CA LEU A 117 -10.36 -15.83 -0.25
C LEU A 117 -9.84 -14.49 0.27
N ILE A 118 -10.59 -13.40 0.08
CA ILE A 118 -10.14 -12.05 0.49
C ILE A 118 -9.64 -11.98 1.94
N PRO A 119 -10.37 -12.51 2.96
CA PRO A 119 -9.88 -12.46 4.33
C PRO A 119 -8.55 -13.18 4.53
N TYR A 120 -8.35 -14.29 3.84
CA TYR A 120 -7.11 -15.07 3.94
C TYR A 120 -5.93 -14.36 3.29
N GLU A 121 -6.15 -13.78 2.10
CA GLU A 121 -5.14 -12.99 1.39
C GLU A 121 -4.76 -11.74 2.19
N SER A 122 -5.75 -11.04 2.75
CA SER A 122 -5.52 -9.89 3.64
C SER A 122 -4.78 -10.30 4.91
N ALA A 123 -5.07 -11.46 5.50
CA ALA A 123 -4.34 -11.95 6.66
C ALA A 123 -2.87 -12.24 6.33
N VAL A 124 -2.57 -12.82 5.17
CA VAL A 124 -1.20 -13.03 4.71
C VAL A 124 -0.49 -11.69 4.49
N GLY A 125 -1.11 -10.74 3.78
CA GLY A 125 -0.56 -9.41 3.57
C GLY A 125 -0.32 -8.66 4.87
N LEU A 126 -1.24 -8.77 5.83
CA LEU A 126 -1.09 -8.17 7.16
C LEU A 126 0.10 -8.78 7.92
N MET A 127 0.26 -10.10 7.87
CA MET A 127 1.40 -10.78 8.50
C MET A 127 2.73 -10.32 7.89
N MET A 128 2.81 -10.23 6.56
CA MET A 128 3.98 -9.70 5.85
C MET A 128 4.28 -8.26 6.29
N THR A 129 3.24 -7.44 6.43
CA THR A 129 3.34 -6.05 6.88
C THR A 129 3.87 -5.96 8.31
N ILE A 130 3.35 -6.77 9.23
CA ILE A 130 3.82 -6.83 10.62
C ILE A 130 5.30 -7.21 10.67
N VAL A 131 5.69 -8.28 9.98
CA VAL A 131 7.09 -8.74 9.94
C VAL A 131 8.01 -7.66 9.36
N SER A 132 7.63 -7.05 8.23
CA SER A 132 8.41 -5.97 7.62
C SER A 132 8.54 -4.76 8.56
N THR A 133 7.47 -4.39 9.25
CA THR A 133 7.47 -3.27 10.20
C THR A 133 8.33 -3.55 11.42
N LEU A 134 8.32 -4.78 11.92
CA LEU A 134 9.22 -5.19 13.00
C LEU A 134 10.69 -5.11 12.58
N ILE A 135 11.04 -5.65 11.41
CA ILE A 135 12.42 -5.67 10.92
C ILE A 135 12.92 -4.26 10.61
N PHE A 136 12.16 -3.48 9.87
CA PHE A 136 12.60 -2.20 9.33
C PHE A 136 12.13 -0.97 10.12
N GLY A 137 11.18 -1.12 11.02
CA GLY A 137 10.69 -0.03 11.85
C GLY A 137 11.17 -0.10 13.29
N VAL A 138 11.22 -1.31 13.88
CA VAL A 138 11.55 -1.47 15.31
C VAL A 138 13.02 -1.81 15.51
N PHE A 139 13.59 -2.66 14.63
CA PHE A 139 14.97 -3.17 14.79
C PHE A 139 15.99 -2.49 13.87
N SER A 140 15.58 -1.52 13.08
CA SER A 140 16.44 -0.78 12.16
C SER A 140 17.01 0.49 12.77
#